data_2424f219502c47170a9e5cd0b58ad5f4
#
_entry.id   2424f219502c47170a9e5cd0b58ad5f4
#
_cell.length_a   1.000
_cell.length_b   1.000
_cell.length_c   1.000
_cell.angle_alpha   90.00
_cell.angle_beta   90.00
_cell.angle_gamma   90.00
#
_symmetry.space_group_name_H-M   'P 1'
#
loop_
_entity.id
_entity.type
_entity.pdbx_description
1 polymer ?
#
loop_
_entity_poly.entity_id
_entity_poly.type
_entity_poly.pdbx_seq_one_letter_code
_entity_poly.pdbx_strand_id
1 'polypeptide(L)'
;MSDEHGRQVVVGYDGSPAASAAIEAGALLFPGAHAWIGHLWTPPFASEELRKRLWTGTRNINVFVEAIEREGGREADRMTSVGVMLGRAAGWDAEPLVCRSYGGEGLRLAELADEKQADVLLLGSRGLGGARAVLGSVSDMAVHYSPRPVLVVPHPLLTDEYDALAAGPVVVGWDASAGSEAALGTARRLFPEREIVLVVVDGDEGDTSVPETVDGQPVTTVRVRAGGGAPGRAVADALSAVATERKASLVVVGSRGRTAVRKILLGSVAMATLHRAHRPVMVVPQSPVREAE
;
A
#
# COMPACT_ATOMS: atom_id res chain seq x y z
N MET A 1 -23.80 14.29 -8.70
CA MET A 1 -23.83 14.25 -7.25
C MET A 1 -22.45 13.78 -6.84
N SER A 2 -21.56 14.71 -6.52
CA SER A 2 -20.20 14.41 -6.05
C SER A 2 -20.34 13.78 -4.67
N ASP A 3 -19.76 12.59 -4.49
CA ASP A 3 -19.71 11.91 -3.20
C ASP A 3 -19.01 12.83 -2.18
N GLU A 4 -19.80 13.40 -1.26
CA GLU A 4 -19.30 14.24 -0.15
C GLU A 4 -18.54 13.43 0.92
N HIS A 5 -18.36 12.13 0.72
CA HIS A 5 -17.55 11.33 1.60
C HIS A 5 -16.09 11.41 1.15
N GLY A 6 -15.25 12.05 1.97
CA GLY A 6 -13.79 12.07 1.76
C GLY A 6 -13.23 10.66 1.55
N ARG A 7 -12.07 10.54 0.91
CA ARG A 7 -11.41 9.23 0.67
C ARG A 7 -11.24 8.47 1.98
N GLN A 8 -11.46 7.17 1.93
CA GLN A 8 -11.36 6.27 3.08
C GLN A 8 -10.02 5.54 3.03
N VAL A 9 -9.15 5.76 4.01
CA VAL A 9 -7.79 5.19 4.05
C VAL A 9 -7.61 4.35 5.30
N VAL A 10 -7.11 3.13 5.16
CA VAL A 10 -6.58 2.35 6.28
C VAL A 10 -5.06 2.39 6.22
N VAL A 11 -4.41 2.73 7.32
CA VAL A 11 -2.95 2.80 7.41
C VAL A 11 -2.44 1.74 8.36
N GLY A 12 -1.52 0.89 7.93
CA GLY A 12 -0.78 0.01 8.83
C GLY A 12 0.34 0.79 9.54
N TYR A 13 0.26 0.89 10.87
CA TYR A 13 1.18 1.67 11.68
C TYR A 13 1.81 0.83 12.79
N ASP A 14 3.13 0.72 12.79
CA ASP A 14 3.93 -0.02 13.76
C ASP A 14 4.91 0.87 14.55
N GLY A 15 4.80 2.20 14.37
CA GLY A 15 5.70 3.18 14.99
C GLY A 15 7.05 3.32 14.28
N SER A 16 7.28 2.60 13.17
CA SER A 16 8.52 2.72 12.40
C SER A 16 8.59 4.05 11.64
N PRO A 17 9.81 4.52 11.29
CA PRO A 17 9.97 5.68 10.42
C PRO A 17 9.28 5.50 9.05
N ALA A 18 9.26 4.27 8.52
CA ALA A 18 8.60 3.98 7.26
C ALA A 18 7.08 4.10 7.36
N ALA A 19 6.46 3.68 8.47
CA ALA A 19 5.03 3.85 8.71
C ALA A 19 4.67 5.34 8.92
N SER A 20 5.52 6.12 9.59
CA SER A 20 5.33 7.57 9.72
C SER A 20 5.44 8.28 8.38
N ALA A 21 6.46 7.95 7.57
CA ALA A 21 6.60 8.48 6.22
C ALA A 21 5.42 8.09 5.30
N ALA A 22 4.83 6.91 5.51
CA ALA A 22 3.63 6.51 4.79
C ALA A 22 2.43 7.41 5.13
N ILE A 23 2.24 7.80 6.40
CA ILE A 23 1.20 8.77 6.80
C ILE A 23 1.42 10.11 6.10
N GLU A 24 2.64 10.65 6.14
CA GLU A 24 2.98 11.95 5.52
C GLU A 24 2.75 11.93 4.00
N ALA A 25 3.28 10.91 3.31
CA ALA A 25 3.10 10.74 1.87
C ALA A 25 1.62 10.52 1.51
N GLY A 26 0.92 9.72 2.30
CA GLY A 26 -0.50 9.46 2.11
C GLY A 26 -1.35 10.72 2.22
N ALA A 27 -1.04 11.62 3.16
CA ALA A 27 -1.77 12.87 3.34
C ALA A 27 -1.60 13.83 2.14
N LEU A 28 -0.43 13.82 1.49
CA LEU A 28 -0.21 14.57 0.25
C LEU A 28 -0.92 13.93 -0.95
N LEU A 29 -1.05 12.61 -0.98
CA LEU A 29 -1.74 11.88 -2.05
C LEU A 29 -3.27 11.93 -1.90
N PHE A 30 -3.77 11.93 -0.67
CA PHE A 30 -5.19 11.90 -0.32
C PHE A 30 -5.53 13.01 0.68
N PRO A 31 -5.47 14.28 0.27
CA PRO A 31 -5.73 15.39 1.18
C PRO A 31 -7.17 15.33 1.72
N GLY A 32 -7.32 15.59 3.03
CA GLY A 32 -8.61 15.60 3.71
C GLY A 32 -9.30 14.22 3.82
N ALA A 33 -8.56 13.14 3.65
CA ALA A 33 -9.11 11.80 3.81
C ALA A 33 -9.52 11.51 5.27
N HIS A 34 -10.51 10.62 5.42
CA HIS A 34 -10.74 9.93 6.68
C HIS A 34 -9.81 8.73 6.77
N ALA A 35 -9.04 8.64 7.86
CA ALA A 35 -7.98 7.64 7.98
C ALA A 35 -8.10 6.83 9.28
N TRP A 36 -8.20 5.50 9.16
CA TRP A 36 -8.02 4.58 10.29
C TRP A 36 -6.55 4.22 10.43
N ILE A 37 -5.96 4.58 11.57
CA ILE A 37 -4.57 4.23 11.89
C ILE A 37 -4.56 2.86 12.57
N GLY A 38 -4.26 1.84 11.79
CA GLY A 38 -4.32 0.43 12.17
C GLY A 38 -3.03 -0.03 12.87
N HIS A 39 -3.11 -0.42 14.12
CA HIS A 39 -2.04 -1.07 14.85
C HIS A 39 -2.45 -2.46 15.29
N LEU A 40 -1.72 -3.47 14.84
CA LEU A 40 -1.91 -4.85 15.23
C LEU A 40 -0.91 -5.23 16.30
N TRP A 41 -1.39 -5.74 17.42
CA TRP A 41 -0.54 -6.09 18.53
C TRP A 41 -0.77 -7.53 18.99
N THR A 42 0.29 -8.14 19.48
CA THR A 42 0.25 -9.48 20.07
C THR A 42 0.58 -9.35 21.55
N PRO A 43 -0.17 -10.00 22.45
CA PRO A 43 0.17 -9.97 23.87
C PRO A 43 1.62 -10.38 24.11
N PRO A 44 2.40 -9.57 24.86
CA PRO A 44 3.83 -9.74 24.98
C PRO A 44 4.21 -10.88 25.97
N PHE A 45 3.63 -12.06 25.81
CA PHE A 45 3.93 -13.23 26.65
C PHE A 45 5.41 -13.65 26.62
N ALA A 46 6.12 -13.33 25.53
CA ALA A 46 7.55 -13.61 25.39
C ALA A 46 8.44 -12.62 26.18
N SER A 47 7.91 -11.48 26.63
CA SER A 47 8.70 -10.49 27.36
C SER A 47 9.05 -10.99 28.77
N GLU A 48 10.32 -11.37 28.95
CA GLU A 48 10.84 -11.85 30.24
C GLU A 48 10.75 -10.77 31.33
N GLU A 49 10.98 -9.51 30.96
CA GLU A 49 10.94 -8.39 31.90
C GLU A 49 9.52 -8.12 32.40
N LEU A 50 8.52 -8.08 31.49
CA LEU A 50 7.13 -7.96 31.88
C LEU A 50 6.66 -9.14 32.72
N ARG A 51 7.06 -10.34 32.38
CA ARG A 51 6.75 -11.53 33.18
C ARG A 51 7.31 -11.42 34.59
N LYS A 52 8.59 -11.02 34.76
CA LYS A 52 9.21 -10.84 36.08
C LYS A 52 8.48 -9.76 36.89
N ARG A 53 8.11 -8.65 36.29
CA ARG A 53 7.42 -7.54 36.98
C ARG A 53 5.99 -7.85 37.37
N LEU A 54 5.24 -8.54 36.50
CA LEU A 54 3.83 -8.84 36.74
C LEU A 54 3.59 -10.12 37.55
N TRP A 55 4.56 -11.05 37.54
CA TRP A 55 4.46 -12.31 38.30
C TRP A 55 4.70 -12.14 39.81
N THR A 56 5.27 -11.04 40.25
CA THR A 56 5.56 -10.78 41.68
C THR A 56 4.27 -10.79 42.51
N GLY A 57 4.06 -11.92 43.22
CA GLY A 57 2.96 -12.08 44.18
C GLY A 57 1.68 -12.70 43.67
N THR A 58 1.57 -13.00 42.39
CA THR A 58 0.36 -13.57 41.78
C THR A 58 0.46 -15.09 41.67
N ARG A 59 -0.35 -15.84 42.42
CA ARG A 59 -0.43 -17.32 42.33
C ARG A 59 -1.45 -17.79 41.27
N ASN A 60 -2.18 -16.89 40.63
CA ASN A 60 -3.23 -17.22 39.67
C ASN A 60 -2.77 -16.83 38.26
N ILE A 61 -2.64 -17.84 37.40
CA ILE A 61 -2.20 -17.64 36.01
C ILE A 61 -3.16 -16.76 35.21
N ASN A 62 -4.45 -16.80 35.46
CA ASN A 62 -5.43 -15.98 34.75
C ASN A 62 -5.24 -14.49 35.04
N VAL A 63 -4.99 -14.15 36.30
CA VAL A 63 -4.71 -12.76 36.69
C VAL A 63 -3.39 -12.27 36.03
N PHE A 64 -2.42 -13.14 35.90
CA PHE A 64 -1.18 -12.83 35.20
C PHE A 64 -1.39 -12.59 33.70
N VAL A 65 -2.14 -13.48 33.03
CA VAL A 65 -2.51 -13.36 31.62
C VAL A 65 -3.26 -12.05 31.37
N GLU A 66 -4.28 -11.77 32.17
CA GLU A 66 -5.04 -10.51 32.09
C GLU A 66 -4.16 -9.26 32.29
N ALA A 67 -3.19 -9.34 33.19
CA ALA A 67 -2.24 -8.23 33.40
C ALA A 67 -1.36 -8.00 32.18
N ILE A 68 -0.81 -9.04 31.56
CA ILE A 68 -0.01 -8.95 30.34
C ILE A 68 -0.84 -8.38 29.19
N GLU A 69 -2.05 -8.87 29.00
CA GLU A 69 -2.95 -8.38 27.96
C GLU A 69 -3.31 -6.91 28.13
N ARG A 70 -3.61 -6.51 29.36
CA ARG A 70 -3.93 -5.11 29.67
C ARG A 70 -2.75 -4.19 29.40
N GLU A 71 -1.53 -4.58 29.78
CA GLU A 71 -0.33 -3.75 29.53
C GLU A 71 0.00 -3.70 28.03
N GLY A 72 -0.11 -4.82 27.32
CA GLY A 72 0.05 -4.88 25.86
C GLY A 72 -0.97 -4.01 25.13
N GLY A 73 -2.25 -4.07 25.52
CA GLY A 73 -3.29 -3.22 24.96
C GLY A 73 -3.04 -1.73 25.17
N ARG A 74 -2.64 -1.34 26.39
CA ARG A 74 -2.29 0.06 26.69
C ARG A 74 -1.09 0.57 25.87
N GLU A 75 -0.10 -0.29 25.63
CA GLU A 75 1.03 0.06 24.77
C GLU A 75 0.58 0.24 23.32
N ALA A 76 -0.28 -0.66 22.84
CA ALA A 76 -0.87 -0.56 21.50
C ALA A 76 -1.68 0.74 21.33
N ASP A 77 -2.48 1.12 22.34
CA ASP A 77 -3.23 2.38 22.32
C ASP A 77 -2.30 3.60 22.27
N ARG A 78 -1.21 3.59 23.05
CA ARG A 78 -0.20 4.67 23.02
C ARG A 78 0.46 4.77 21.64
N MET A 79 0.88 3.64 21.07
CA MET A 79 1.48 3.58 19.76
C MET A 79 0.54 4.14 18.68
N THR A 80 -0.70 3.67 18.68
CA THR A 80 -1.71 4.11 17.72
C THR A 80 -2.02 5.59 17.86
N SER A 81 -2.06 6.11 19.09
CA SER A 81 -2.28 7.53 19.37
C SER A 81 -1.23 8.43 18.72
N VAL A 82 0.03 7.98 18.66
CA VAL A 82 1.10 8.70 17.95
C VAL A 82 0.79 8.79 16.46
N GLY A 83 0.42 7.67 15.84
CA GLY A 83 0.04 7.65 14.43
C GLY A 83 -1.18 8.53 14.13
N VAL A 84 -2.20 8.53 15.00
CA VAL A 84 -3.37 9.42 14.90
C VAL A 84 -2.96 10.89 14.97
N MET A 85 -2.06 11.25 15.90
CA MET A 85 -1.54 12.62 15.98
C MET A 85 -0.80 13.03 14.69
N LEU A 86 0.02 12.14 14.12
CA LEU A 86 0.70 12.38 12.84
C LEU A 86 -0.32 12.59 11.71
N GLY A 87 -1.31 11.72 11.58
CA GLY A 87 -2.36 11.82 10.57
C GLY A 87 -3.13 13.14 10.67
N ARG A 88 -3.53 13.54 11.88
CA ARG A 88 -4.22 14.81 12.13
C ARG A 88 -3.34 16.01 11.84
N ALA A 89 -2.07 15.97 12.23
CA ALA A 89 -1.11 17.04 11.91
C ALA A 89 -0.88 17.18 10.40
N ALA A 90 -0.99 16.08 9.65
CA ALA A 90 -0.91 16.06 8.19
C ALA A 90 -2.25 16.44 7.49
N GLY A 91 -3.31 16.76 8.23
CA GLY A 91 -4.59 17.25 7.70
C GLY A 91 -5.65 16.18 7.47
N TRP A 92 -5.48 14.95 7.98
CA TRP A 92 -6.49 13.90 7.93
C TRP A 92 -7.47 13.95 9.11
N ASP A 93 -8.68 13.48 8.86
CA ASP A 93 -9.58 13.05 9.93
C ASP A 93 -9.18 11.63 10.36
N ALA A 94 -8.29 11.54 11.35
CA ALA A 94 -7.66 10.28 11.74
C ALA A 94 -8.26 9.70 13.02
N GLU A 95 -8.57 8.39 12.97
CA GLU A 95 -9.09 7.60 14.08
C GLU A 95 -8.21 6.38 14.38
N PRO A 96 -8.14 5.93 15.65
CA PRO A 96 -7.40 4.73 16.00
C PRO A 96 -8.15 3.46 15.59
N LEU A 97 -7.42 2.44 15.11
CA LEU A 97 -7.89 1.10 14.84
C LEU A 97 -6.94 0.09 15.46
N VAL A 98 -7.15 -0.21 16.76
CA VAL A 98 -6.31 -1.13 17.52
C VAL A 98 -6.92 -2.52 17.48
N CYS A 99 -6.17 -3.50 16.98
CA CYS A 99 -6.62 -4.88 16.89
C CYS A 99 -5.59 -5.84 17.46
N ARG A 100 -6.07 -6.81 18.23
CA ARG A 100 -5.24 -7.94 18.67
C ARG A 100 -5.01 -8.90 17.50
N SER A 101 -3.76 -9.32 17.35
CA SER A 101 -3.33 -10.30 16.34
C SER A 101 -2.70 -11.51 16.98
N TYR A 102 -2.75 -12.63 16.31
CA TYR A 102 -2.06 -13.87 16.66
C TYR A 102 -1.10 -14.32 15.57
N GLY A 103 -0.69 -13.37 14.72
CA GLY A 103 0.12 -13.58 13.53
C GLY A 103 -0.66 -13.27 12.25
N GLY A 104 0.05 -13.14 11.12
CA GLY A 104 -0.56 -12.81 9.84
C GLY A 104 -1.03 -11.34 9.72
N GLU A 105 -0.27 -10.42 10.31
CA GLU A 105 -0.63 -9.00 10.42
C GLU A 105 -1.00 -8.39 9.07
N GLY A 106 -0.30 -8.74 7.98
CA GLY A 106 -0.59 -8.24 6.64
C GLY A 106 -1.95 -8.69 6.12
N LEU A 107 -2.34 -9.93 6.39
CA LEU A 107 -3.67 -10.44 6.05
C LEU A 107 -4.75 -9.73 6.89
N ARG A 108 -4.52 -9.57 8.19
CA ARG A 108 -5.48 -8.89 9.05
C ARG A 108 -5.68 -7.42 8.68
N LEU A 109 -4.62 -6.71 8.27
CA LEU A 109 -4.73 -5.35 7.74
C LEU A 109 -5.55 -5.31 6.44
N ALA A 110 -5.35 -6.30 5.56
CA ALA A 110 -6.13 -6.42 4.33
C ALA A 110 -7.63 -6.65 4.61
N GLU A 111 -7.96 -7.52 5.58
CA GLU A 111 -9.33 -7.73 6.06
C GLU A 111 -9.93 -6.46 6.65
N LEU A 112 -9.19 -5.75 7.50
CA LEU A 112 -9.63 -4.49 8.11
C LEU A 112 -9.90 -3.41 7.04
N ALA A 113 -9.06 -3.32 6.01
CA ALA A 113 -9.29 -2.41 4.89
C ALA A 113 -10.59 -2.75 4.15
N ASP A 114 -10.92 -4.03 4.01
CA ASP A 114 -12.18 -4.46 3.39
C ASP A 114 -13.39 -4.22 4.30
N GLU A 115 -13.30 -4.56 5.59
CA GLU A 115 -14.33 -4.29 6.60
C GLU A 115 -14.66 -2.79 6.67
N LYS A 116 -13.67 -1.92 6.58
CA LYS A 116 -13.82 -0.46 6.56
C LYS A 116 -14.22 0.11 5.19
N GLN A 117 -14.38 -0.74 4.18
CA GLN A 117 -14.66 -0.31 2.81
C GLN A 117 -13.66 0.73 2.31
N ALA A 118 -12.38 0.60 2.71
CA ALA A 118 -11.35 1.55 2.39
C ALA A 118 -11.11 1.65 0.88
N ASP A 119 -10.84 2.85 0.40
CA ASP A 119 -10.41 3.11 -0.97
C ASP A 119 -8.99 2.60 -1.21
N VAL A 120 -8.17 2.62 -0.15
CA VAL A 120 -6.78 2.19 -0.19
C VAL A 120 -6.29 1.73 1.18
N LEU A 121 -5.49 0.66 1.18
CA LEU A 121 -4.65 0.26 2.31
C LEU A 121 -3.25 0.84 2.11
N LEU A 122 -2.80 1.66 3.04
CA LEU A 122 -1.52 2.37 2.99
C LEU A 122 -0.51 1.75 3.94
N LEU A 123 0.66 1.43 3.43
CA LEU A 123 1.73 0.78 4.18
C LEU A 123 3.09 1.40 3.89
N GLY A 124 3.98 1.43 4.87
CA GLY A 124 5.40 1.64 4.63
C GLY A 124 6.04 0.42 3.94
N SER A 125 7.07 0.61 3.15
CA SER A 125 7.77 -0.50 2.50
C SER A 125 8.43 -1.47 3.49
N ARG A 126 8.73 -1.01 4.73
CA ARG A 126 9.39 -1.77 5.80
C ARG A 126 8.86 -1.36 7.15
N GLY A 127 8.91 -2.28 8.14
CA GLY A 127 8.70 -1.99 9.54
C GLY A 127 10.03 -1.95 10.32
N LEU A 128 9.97 -2.19 11.63
CA LEU A 128 11.09 -2.08 12.56
C LEU A 128 12.27 -3.04 12.30
N GLY A 129 12.12 -4.09 11.47
CA GLY A 129 13.10 -5.15 11.25
C GLY A 129 13.87 -5.14 9.92
N GLY A 130 13.85 -4.06 9.14
CA GLY A 130 14.23 -4.08 7.73
C GLY A 130 15.72 -4.12 7.38
N ALA A 131 16.16 -5.18 6.69
CA ALA A 131 17.39 -5.21 5.90
C ALA A 131 17.15 -4.63 4.47
N ARG A 132 18.23 -4.18 3.80
CA ARG A 132 18.17 -3.50 2.50
C ARG A 132 17.39 -4.27 1.42
N ALA A 133 16.54 -3.56 0.66
CA ALA A 133 15.92 -3.98 -0.61
C ALA A 133 14.85 -5.10 -0.57
N VAL A 134 14.21 -5.37 0.56
CA VAL A 134 13.12 -6.36 0.63
C VAL A 134 11.87 -5.68 1.18
N LEU A 135 10.72 -5.92 0.56
CA LEU A 135 9.41 -5.54 1.08
C LEU A 135 9.22 -6.19 2.46
N GLY A 136 8.68 -5.46 3.45
CA GLY A 136 8.41 -6.02 4.77
C GLY A 136 7.37 -7.14 4.69
N SER A 137 7.48 -8.15 5.57
CA SER A 137 6.55 -9.31 5.56
C SER A 137 5.07 -8.92 5.66
N VAL A 138 4.76 -7.89 6.41
CA VAL A 138 3.39 -7.36 6.55
C VAL A 138 2.92 -6.75 5.23
N SER A 139 3.75 -5.90 4.60
CA SER A 139 3.40 -5.26 3.33
C SER A 139 3.33 -6.27 2.19
N ASP A 140 4.25 -7.25 2.16
CA ASP A 140 4.22 -8.34 1.18
C ASP A 140 2.93 -9.16 1.28
N MET A 141 2.56 -9.58 2.49
CA MET A 141 1.32 -10.34 2.71
C MET A 141 0.08 -9.51 2.36
N ALA A 142 0.04 -8.23 2.74
CA ALA A 142 -1.08 -7.35 2.44
C ALA A 142 -1.27 -7.18 0.93
N VAL A 143 -0.20 -6.96 0.17
CA VAL A 143 -0.27 -6.82 -1.30
C VAL A 143 -0.76 -8.10 -1.98
N HIS A 144 -0.41 -9.28 -1.43
CA HIS A 144 -0.85 -10.57 -1.99
C HIS A 144 -2.33 -10.87 -1.75
N TYR A 145 -2.87 -10.45 -0.62
CA TYR A 145 -4.18 -10.91 -0.16
C TYR A 145 -5.25 -9.82 -0.08
N SER A 146 -4.89 -8.55 -0.18
CA SER A 146 -5.88 -7.48 -0.09
C SER A 146 -6.85 -7.47 -1.26
N PRO A 147 -8.18 -7.44 -1.00
CA PRO A 147 -9.18 -7.17 -2.02
C PRO A 147 -9.27 -5.66 -2.36
N ARG A 148 -8.58 -4.81 -1.60
CA ARG A 148 -8.52 -3.36 -1.80
C ARG A 148 -7.18 -2.95 -2.39
N PRO A 149 -7.09 -1.83 -3.13
CA PRO A 149 -5.82 -1.28 -3.57
C PRO A 149 -4.84 -1.10 -2.39
N VAL A 150 -3.59 -1.52 -2.56
CA VAL A 150 -2.55 -1.38 -1.55
C VAL A 150 -1.50 -0.41 -2.07
N LEU A 151 -1.31 0.70 -1.36
CA LEU A 151 -0.26 1.67 -1.63
C LEU A 151 0.92 1.44 -0.68
N VAL A 152 2.07 1.12 -1.24
CA VAL A 152 3.31 0.93 -0.49
C VAL A 152 4.22 2.13 -0.71
N VAL A 153 4.58 2.81 0.37
CA VAL A 153 5.45 3.98 0.35
C VAL A 153 6.88 3.54 0.68
N PRO A 154 7.84 3.77 -0.21
CA PRO A 154 9.25 3.52 0.08
C PRO A 154 9.77 4.51 1.12
N HIS A 155 10.77 4.08 1.90
CA HIS A 155 11.44 4.93 2.88
C HIS A 155 12.95 4.68 2.86
N PRO A 156 13.78 5.76 2.83
CA PRO A 156 13.39 7.16 2.74
C PRO A 156 12.94 7.56 1.33
N LEU A 157 12.13 8.61 1.22
CA LEU A 157 11.90 9.35 -0.02
C LEU A 157 12.94 10.48 -0.13
N LEU A 158 13.47 10.68 -1.33
CA LEU A 158 14.31 11.85 -1.62
C LEU A 158 13.44 13.10 -1.78
N THR A 159 14.05 14.29 -1.68
CA THR A 159 13.32 15.56 -1.79
C THR A 159 12.48 15.64 -3.07
N ASP A 160 13.05 15.33 -4.23
CA ASP A 160 12.33 15.36 -5.51
C ASP A 160 11.17 14.34 -5.59
N GLU A 161 11.30 13.23 -4.88
CA GLU A 161 10.25 12.21 -4.80
C GLU A 161 9.11 12.67 -3.88
N TYR A 162 9.47 13.29 -2.78
CA TYR A 162 8.51 13.85 -1.82
C TYR A 162 7.75 15.04 -2.42
N ASP A 163 8.44 15.97 -3.06
CA ASP A 163 7.83 17.16 -3.70
C ASP A 163 6.83 16.77 -4.79
N ALA A 164 7.07 15.65 -5.48
CA ALA A 164 6.16 15.16 -6.50
C ALA A 164 4.82 14.62 -5.94
N LEU A 165 4.76 14.26 -4.66
CA LEU A 165 3.56 13.61 -4.09
C LEU A 165 2.30 14.47 -4.19
N ALA A 166 2.44 15.79 -4.03
CA ALA A 166 1.30 16.70 -3.98
C ALA A 166 0.60 16.89 -5.33
N ALA A 167 1.36 16.95 -6.43
CA ALA A 167 0.83 17.34 -7.74
C ALA A 167 1.41 16.56 -8.94
N GLY A 168 2.37 15.67 -8.74
CA GLY A 168 2.98 14.90 -9.82
C GLY A 168 1.98 13.99 -10.53
N PRO A 169 2.23 13.63 -11.81
CA PRO A 169 1.38 12.74 -12.56
C PRO A 169 1.36 11.33 -11.94
N VAL A 170 0.33 10.56 -12.31
CA VAL A 170 0.20 9.14 -11.94
C VAL A 170 0.66 8.30 -13.12
N VAL A 171 1.73 7.52 -12.93
CA VAL A 171 2.20 6.56 -13.92
C VAL A 171 1.45 5.24 -13.76
N VAL A 172 0.88 4.74 -14.83
CA VAL A 172 0.14 3.46 -14.86
C VAL A 172 0.82 2.51 -15.83
N GLY A 173 1.24 1.34 -15.35
CA GLY A 173 1.75 0.27 -16.19
C GLY A 173 0.61 -0.34 -17.03
N TRP A 174 0.78 -0.34 -18.37
CA TRP A 174 -0.27 -0.76 -19.30
C TRP A 174 0.19 -1.90 -20.22
N ASP A 175 -0.58 -2.98 -20.23
CA ASP A 175 -0.39 -4.13 -21.10
C ASP A 175 -1.70 -4.64 -21.74
N ALA A 176 -2.77 -3.85 -21.65
CA ALA A 176 -4.13 -4.19 -22.09
C ALA A 176 -4.70 -5.46 -21.43
N SER A 177 -4.21 -5.84 -20.26
CA SER A 177 -4.82 -6.90 -19.44
C SER A 177 -5.91 -6.33 -18.54
N ALA A 178 -6.81 -7.19 -18.05
CA ALA A 178 -7.80 -6.80 -17.05
C ALA A 178 -7.16 -6.22 -15.78
N GLY A 179 -5.91 -6.59 -15.46
CA GLY A 179 -5.14 -6.00 -14.35
C GLY A 179 -4.75 -4.55 -14.63
N SER A 180 -4.25 -4.23 -15.81
CA SER A 180 -3.92 -2.86 -16.19
C SER A 180 -5.16 -1.99 -16.39
N GLU A 181 -6.28 -2.55 -16.85
CA GLU A 181 -7.58 -1.86 -16.90
C GLU A 181 -8.07 -1.48 -15.49
N ALA A 182 -8.02 -2.43 -14.55
CA ALA A 182 -8.36 -2.16 -13.15
C ALA A 182 -7.45 -1.09 -12.51
N ALA A 183 -6.14 -1.14 -12.84
CA ALA A 183 -5.16 -0.15 -12.39
C ALA A 183 -5.51 1.25 -12.90
N LEU A 184 -5.83 1.37 -14.20
CA LEU A 184 -6.20 2.64 -14.83
C LEU A 184 -7.51 3.20 -14.25
N GLY A 185 -8.56 2.38 -14.14
CA GLY A 185 -9.84 2.79 -13.55
C GLY A 185 -9.67 3.25 -12.09
N THR A 186 -8.84 2.54 -11.31
CA THR A 186 -8.53 2.94 -9.93
C THR A 186 -7.76 4.26 -9.88
N ALA A 187 -6.75 4.44 -10.74
CA ALA A 187 -5.99 5.68 -10.81
C ALA A 187 -6.88 6.88 -11.13
N ARG A 188 -7.78 6.75 -12.10
CA ARG A 188 -8.77 7.80 -12.44
C ARG A 188 -9.72 8.11 -11.29
N ARG A 189 -10.26 7.09 -10.65
CA ARG A 189 -11.18 7.27 -9.52
C ARG A 189 -10.51 7.94 -8.33
N LEU A 190 -9.27 7.56 -8.00
CA LEU A 190 -8.58 8.09 -6.83
C LEU A 190 -7.92 9.44 -7.08
N PHE A 191 -7.48 9.71 -8.30
CA PHE A 191 -6.73 10.91 -8.69
C PHE A 191 -7.36 11.62 -9.91
N PRO A 192 -8.63 12.06 -9.82
CA PRO A 192 -9.37 12.60 -10.97
C PRO A 192 -8.73 13.86 -11.57
N GLU A 193 -8.05 14.65 -10.74
CA GLU A 193 -7.43 15.93 -11.14
C GLU A 193 -5.98 15.78 -11.63
N ARG A 194 -5.42 14.56 -11.58
CA ARG A 194 -4.01 14.35 -11.97
C ARG A 194 -3.89 13.85 -13.39
N GLU A 195 -2.81 14.27 -14.04
CA GLU A 195 -2.40 13.68 -15.32
C GLU A 195 -2.14 12.18 -15.13
N ILE A 196 -2.74 11.35 -15.99
CA ILE A 196 -2.44 9.92 -16.07
C ILE A 196 -1.51 9.66 -17.23
N VAL A 197 -0.37 9.04 -16.93
CA VAL A 197 0.63 8.63 -17.91
C VAL A 197 0.61 7.11 -18.02
N LEU A 198 0.07 6.60 -19.15
CA LEU A 198 0.13 5.17 -19.47
C LEU A 198 1.50 4.83 -20.00
N VAL A 199 2.16 3.86 -19.38
CA VAL A 199 3.46 3.37 -19.85
C VAL A 199 3.30 1.98 -20.43
N VAL A 200 3.51 1.89 -21.74
CA VAL A 200 3.57 0.65 -22.49
C VAL A 200 5.03 0.26 -22.64
N VAL A 201 5.37 -0.91 -22.15
CA VAL A 201 6.73 -1.45 -22.33
C VAL A 201 6.68 -2.46 -23.45
N ASP A 202 7.21 -2.05 -24.62
CA ASP A 202 7.21 -2.90 -25.83
C ASP A 202 8.17 -4.08 -25.62
N GLY A 203 7.64 -5.29 -25.81
CA GLY A 203 8.37 -6.53 -25.95
C GLY A 203 8.30 -7.00 -27.42
N ASP A 204 8.78 -8.21 -27.69
CA ASP A 204 8.76 -8.82 -29.04
C ASP A 204 7.33 -9.19 -29.53
N GLU A 205 6.30 -9.01 -28.70
CA GLU A 205 4.91 -9.39 -28.98
C GLU A 205 4.03 -8.15 -29.26
N GLY A 206 3.87 -7.81 -30.53
CA GLY A 206 2.75 -7.06 -31.10
C GLY A 206 2.45 -5.65 -30.52
N ASP A 207 1.71 -4.86 -31.29
CA ASP A 207 1.26 -3.53 -30.90
C ASP A 207 0.16 -3.61 -29.81
N THR A 208 0.47 -3.20 -28.59
CA THR A 208 -0.49 -3.15 -27.47
C THR A 208 -1.47 -2.00 -27.72
N SER A 209 -2.76 -2.32 -27.83
CA SER A 209 -3.83 -1.31 -27.93
C SER A 209 -3.85 -0.44 -26.67
N VAL A 210 -3.92 0.88 -26.88
CA VAL A 210 -3.93 1.86 -25.80
C VAL A 210 -5.16 2.76 -25.95
N PRO A 211 -5.92 3.01 -24.88
CA PRO A 211 -7.03 3.96 -24.94
C PRO A 211 -6.51 5.39 -25.09
N GLU A 212 -7.11 6.17 -25.99
CA GLU A 212 -6.80 7.59 -26.13
C GLU A 212 -7.45 8.43 -25.03
N THR A 213 -8.59 7.96 -24.53
CA THR A 213 -9.35 8.61 -23.46
C THR A 213 -9.88 7.58 -22.48
N VAL A 214 -10.00 7.97 -21.22
CA VAL A 214 -10.68 7.21 -20.15
C VAL A 214 -11.65 8.14 -19.44
N ASP A 215 -12.91 7.74 -19.33
CA ASP A 215 -14.00 8.56 -18.76
C ASP A 215 -14.10 9.97 -19.44
N GLY A 216 -13.83 10.00 -20.75
CA GLY A 216 -13.86 11.23 -21.56
C GLY A 216 -12.66 12.16 -21.37
N GLN A 217 -11.68 11.81 -20.53
CA GLN A 217 -10.46 12.57 -20.35
C GLN A 217 -9.28 11.95 -21.12
N PRO A 218 -8.43 12.77 -21.76
CA PRO A 218 -7.27 12.27 -22.48
C PRO A 218 -6.26 11.60 -21.54
N VAL A 219 -5.53 10.62 -22.06
CA VAL A 219 -4.41 9.95 -21.39
C VAL A 219 -3.13 10.20 -22.15
N THR A 220 -2.08 10.55 -21.44
CA THR A 220 -0.73 10.64 -22.03
C THR A 220 -0.16 9.23 -22.14
N THR A 221 0.28 8.82 -23.33
CA THR A 221 0.89 7.51 -23.54
C THR A 221 2.38 7.64 -23.79
N VAL A 222 3.18 6.85 -23.07
CA VAL A 222 4.63 6.73 -23.24
C VAL A 222 4.95 5.27 -23.61
N ARG A 223 5.54 5.08 -24.78
CA ARG A 223 6.05 3.77 -25.21
C ARG A 223 7.55 3.70 -24.98
N VAL A 224 8.00 2.66 -24.29
CA VAL A 224 9.41 2.43 -24.00
C VAL A 224 9.78 0.99 -24.33
N ARG A 225 11.02 0.77 -24.72
CA ARG A 225 11.53 -0.60 -24.91
C ARG A 225 11.98 -1.18 -23.59
N ALA A 226 11.69 -2.46 -23.36
CA ALA A 226 12.24 -3.17 -22.22
C ALA A 226 13.76 -3.25 -22.31
N GLY A 227 14.44 -2.98 -21.22
CA GLY A 227 15.87 -3.25 -21.08
C GLY A 227 16.17 -4.76 -21.06
N GLY A 228 17.45 -5.14 -21.03
CA GLY A 228 17.85 -6.54 -20.87
C GLY A 228 17.53 -7.09 -19.48
N GLY A 229 17.26 -8.38 -19.40
CA GLY A 229 17.06 -9.10 -18.14
C GLY A 229 15.75 -9.88 -18.08
N ALA A 230 15.38 -10.35 -16.87
CA ALA A 230 14.10 -11.03 -16.69
C ALA A 230 12.92 -10.09 -17.02
N PRO A 231 11.92 -10.54 -17.78
CA PRO A 231 10.86 -9.67 -18.31
C PRO A 231 10.18 -8.77 -17.27
N GLY A 232 9.76 -9.32 -16.13
CA GLY A 232 9.12 -8.54 -15.08
C GLY A 232 10.03 -7.44 -14.48
N ARG A 233 11.33 -7.71 -14.38
CA ARG A 233 12.33 -6.74 -13.91
C ARG A 233 12.54 -5.63 -14.94
N ALA A 234 12.69 -5.97 -16.21
CA ALA A 234 12.90 -5.00 -17.27
C ALA A 234 11.72 -4.03 -17.40
N VAL A 235 10.49 -4.54 -17.26
CA VAL A 235 9.28 -3.70 -17.21
C VAL A 235 9.27 -2.79 -15.99
N ALA A 236 9.59 -3.30 -14.80
CA ALA A 236 9.64 -2.49 -13.58
C ALA A 236 10.70 -1.38 -13.64
N ASP A 237 11.87 -1.66 -14.22
CA ASP A 237 12.92 -0.67 -14.43
C ASP A 237 12.48 0.43 -15.41
N ALA A 238 11.79 0.06 -16.49
CA ALA A 238 11.23 1.01 -17.44
C ALA A 238 10.15 1.91 -16.80
N LEU A 239 9.23 1.32 -16.03
CA LEU A 239 8.21 2.07 -15.26
C LEU A 239 8.87 3.07 -14.30
N SER A 240 9.88 2.63 -13.57
CA SER A 240 10.60 3.47 -12.59
C SER A 240 11.36 4.60 -13.28
N ALA A 241 11.95 4.35 -14.45
CA ALA A 241 12.65 5.37 -15.24
C ALA A 241 11.68 6.46 -15.71
N VAL A 242 10.54 6.07 -16.30
CA VAL A 242 9.50 7.03 -16.73
C VAL A 242 8.93 7.79 -15.55
N ALA A 243 8.68 7.12 -14.42
CA ALA A 243 8.16 7.77 -13.22
C ALA A 243 9.16 8.83 -12.67
N THR A 244 10.46 8.56 -12.78
CA THR A 244 11.51 9.52 -12.39
C THR A 244 11.58 10.70 -13.35
N GLU A 245 11.62 10.44 -14.67
CA GLU A 245 11.67 11.47 -15.71
C GLU A 245 10.48 12.42 -15.64
N ARG A 246 9.27 11.86 -15.43
CA ARG A 246 8.02 12.62 -15.35
C ARG A 246 7.75 13.22 -13.99
N LYS A 247 8.64 13.03 -13.00
CA LYS A 247 8.41 13.42 -11.60
C LYS A 247 7.05 12.94 -11.08
N ALA A 248 6.73 11.68 -11.35
CA ALA A 248 5.46 11.10 -10.97
C ALA A 248 5.27 11.05 -9.46
N SER A 249 4.05 11.22 -8.99
CA SER A 249 3.70 11.07 -7.57
C SER A 249 3.69 9.62 -7.11
N LEU A 250 3.27 8.71 -7.99
CA LEU A 250 3.23 7.28 -7.73
C LEU A 250 3.20 6.48 -9.03
N VAL A 251 3.47 5.19 -8.88
CA VAL A 251 3.30 4.18 -9.94
C VAL A 251 2.13 3.28 -9.58
N VAL A 252 1.22 3.03 -10.51
CA VAL A 252 0.08 2.13 -10.33
C VAL A 252 0.23 0.93 -11.25
N VAL A 253 0.09 -0.26 -10.71
CA VAL A 253 0.15 -1.52 -11.47
C VAL A 253 -0.98 -2.45 -11.03
N GLY A 254 -1.48 -3.26 -11.96
CA GLY A 254 -2.38 -4.35 -11.61
C GLY A 254 -1.64 -5.45 -10.84
N SER A 255 -2.33 -6.12 -9.95
CA SER A 255 -1.77 -7.27 -9.21
C SER A 255 -1.38 -8.42 -10.14
N ARG A 256 -1.91 -8.47 -11.36
CA ARG A 256 -1.63 -9.46 -12.42
C ARG A 256 -1.65 -8.81 -13.79
N GLY A 257 -0.86 -9.38 -14.72
CA GLY A 257 -0.85 -9.05 -16.12
C GLY A 257 -1.37 -10.20 -17.01
N ARG A 258 -1.02 -10.21 -18.30
CA ARG A 258 -1.47 -11.17 -19.34
C ARG A 258 -1.21 -12.65 -18.99
N THR A 259 -0.15 -12.97 -18.27
CA THR A 259 0.33 -14.34 -18.08
C THR A 259 -0.11 -15.01 -16.77
N ALA A 260 -1.01 -14.39 -16.01
CA ALA A 260 -1.39 -14.89 -14.69
C ALA A 260 -2.30 -16.12 -14.76
N VAL A 261 -1.75 -17.29 -14.45
CA VAL A 261 -2.44 -18.59 -14.50
C VAL A 261 -3.11 -18.99 -13.17
N ARG A 262 -2.85 -18.32 -12.05
CA ARG A 262 -3.38 -18.71 -10.73
C ARG A 262 -3.94 -17.53 -9.92
N LYS A 263 -5.02 -17.79 -9.18
CA LYS A 263 -5.83 -16.81 -8.42
C LYS A 263 -5.12 -16.11 -7.22
N ILE A 264 -3.92 -16.49 -6.84
CA ILE A 264 -3.32 -16.11 -5.54
C ILE A 264 -1.92 -15.47 -5.66
N LEU A 265 -1.26 -15.49 -6.79
CA LEU A 265 0.11 -14.98 -6.91
C LEU A 265 0.13 -13.58 -7.51
N LEU A 266 0.88 -12.68 -6.86
CA LEU A 266 1.22 -11.38 -7.39
C LEU A 266 2.08 -11.54 -8.66
N GLY A 267 1.78 -10.76 -9.69
CA GLY A 267 2.51 -10.80 -10.96
C GLY A 267 3.96 -10.34 -10.83
N SER A 268 4.82 -10.87 -11.69
CA SER A 268 6.27 -10.56 -11.66
C SER A 268 6.58 -9.07 -11.84
N VAL A 269 5.78 -8.34 -12.62
CA VAL A 269 5.92 -6.89 -12.81
C VAL A 269 5.57 -6.14 -11.52
N ALA A 270 4.42 -6.43 -10.91
CA ALA A 270 4.00 -5.79 -9.68
C ALA A 270 5.02 -6.03 -8.55
N MET A 271 5.47 -7.27 -8.38
CA MET A 271 6.50 -7.62 -7.40
C MET A 271 7.83 -6.89 -7.68
N ALA A 272 8.30 -6.90 -8.93
CA ALA A 272 9.53 -6.22 -9.29
C ALA A 272 9.42 -4.70 -9.09
N THR A 273 8.27 -4.09 -9.41
CA THR A 273 8.02 -2.67 -9.21
C THR A 273 8.07 -2.30 -7.72
N LEU A 274 7.42 -3.07 -6.84
CA LEU A 274 7.47 -2.86 -5.39
C LEU A 274 8.90 -2.92 -4.81
N HIS A 275 9.74 -3.81 -5.36
CA HIS A 275 11.12 -3.95 -4.88
C HIS A 275 12.09 -2.89 -5.41
N ARG A 276 11.77 -2.25 -6.52
CA ARG A 276 12.71 -1.40 -7.26
C ARG A 276 12.32 0.06 -7.35
N ALA A 277 11.03 0.37 -7.16
CA ALA A 277 10.56 1.74 -7.23
C ALA A 277 11.06 2.57 -6.04
N HIS A 278 11.50 3.78 -6.34
CA HIS A 278 11.84 4.80 -5.36
C HIS A 278 10.64 5.72 -5.04
N ARG A 279 9.53 5.56 -5.76
CA ARG A 279 8.28 6.29 -5.57
C ARG A 279 7.21 5.36 -5.01
N PRO A 280 6.15 5.88 -4.39
CA PRO A 280 5.03 5.06 -3.94
C PRO A 280 4.48 4.17 -5.06
N VAL A 281 4.19 2.92 -4.73
CA VAL A 281 3.62 1.94 -5.68
C VAL A 281 2.26 1.50 -5.19
N MET A 282 1.25 1.70 -6.02
CA MET A 282 -0.09 1.17 -5.79
C MET A 282 -0.28 -0.11 -6.58
N VAL A 283 -0.60 -1.18 -5.88
CA VAL A 283 -0.99 -2.44 -6.49
C VAL A 283 -2.50 -2.58 -6.41
N VAL A 284 -3.12 -2.71 -7.56
CA VAL A 284 -4.58 -2.81 -7.68
C VAL A 284 -4.96 -4.27 -7.86
N PRO A 285 -5.78 -4.85 -6.96
CA PRO A 285 -6.26 -6.21 -7.10
C PRO A 285 -7.18 -6.32 -8.31
N GLN A 286 -7.10 -7.45 -9.01
CA GLN A 286 -8.11 -7.82 -9.98
C GLN A 286 -9.36 -8.28 -9.21
N SER A 287 -10.49 -7.61 -9.40
CA SER A 287 -11.76 -8.11 -8.89
C SER A 287 -11.96 -9.55 -9.37
N PRO A 288 -12.42 -10.49 -8.53
CA PRO A 288 -12.80 -11.80 -9.01
C PRO A 288 -13.87 -11.58 -10.08
N VAL A 289 -13.65 -12.14 -11.27
CA VAL A 289 -14.71 -12.25 -12.28
C VAL A 289 -15.86 -12.96 -11.57
N ARG A 290 -16.98 -12.26 -11.37
CA ARG A 290 -18.23 -12.94 -10.98
C ARG A 290 -18.54 -13.89 -12.13
N GLU A 291 -18.28 -15.17 -11.93
CA GLU A 291 -18.87 -16.19 -12.78
C GLU A 291 -20.38 -15.98 -12.65
N ALA A 292 -21.02 -15.60 -13.75
CA ALA A 292 -22.46 -15.54 -13.82
C ALA A 292 -22.95 -16.97 -13.65
N GLU A 293 -23.62 -17.26 -12.52
CA GLU A 293 -24.44 -18.46 -12.33
C GLU A 293 -25.63 -18.46 -13.28
#